data_88dddaa8f607327072afafa08010f983
#
_entry.id   88dddaa8f607327072afafa08010f983
#
_cell.length_a   1.000
_cell.length_b   1.000
_cell.length_c   1.000
_cell.angle_alpha   90.00
_cell.angle_beta   90.00
_cell.angle_gamma   90.00
#
_symmetry.space_group_name_H-M   'P 1'
#
loop_
_entity.id
_entity.type
_entity.pdbx_description
1 polymer ?
#
loop_
_entity_poly.entity_id
_entity_poly.type
_entity_poly.pdbx_seq_one_letter_code
_entity_poly.pdbx_strand_id
1 'polypeptide(L)'
;MDIAQTITDRIISELEQGTAPWVKPWHEDCESYNPISGTVYRGMNQLWLGMMGIGRSNAWLTFKQASDAGLSVKKGSKGVPIIFWKQLSISKKDDLGNDVNATIPMLKHYFVFNADDIEGATFSKGSGKLQGSIDSRVQAVVDRLALDGGVQKASSAFYQASKDCIGMPELSSFRSLADYHATLLHECVHATGAKSRLDRQLMNRFGSEAYAFEELIAELGAAMLCMKTGIDGQLQHASYIDSWLKVLKQDKNAIIKAASKAQAAMDYLVAEQAEEMPLAA
;
A
#
# COMPACT_ATOMS: atom_id res chain seq x y z
N MET A 1 23.20 -1.96 7.44
CA MET A 1 21.93 -2.70 7.55
C MET A 1 21.29 -2.73 6.17
N ASP A 2 20.96 -3.89 5.66
CA ASP A 2 20.15 -4.03 4.46
C ASP A 2 18.67 -3.95 4.86
N ILE A 3 18.08 -2.78 4.69
CA ILE A 3 16.72 -2.51 5.14
C ILE A 3 15.67 -3.29 4.34
N ALA A 4 15.90 -3.51 3.03
CA ALA A 4 15.00 -4.30 2.20
C ALA A 4 14.93 -5.74 2.72
N GLN A 5 16.08 -6.33 3.03
CA GLN A 5 16.15 -7.66 3.64
C GLN A 5 15.44 -7.70 4.99
N THR A 6 15.68 -6.71 5.86
CA THR A 6 15.04 -6.66 7.19
C THR A 6 13.51 -6.64 7.12
N ILE A 7 12.94 -5.82 6.22
CA ILE A 7 11.50 -5.74 6.02
C ILE A 7 10.96 -7.06 5.45
N THR A 8 11.63 -7.58 4.43
CA THR A 8 11.22 -8.82 3.76
C THR A 8 11.27 -10.03 4.69
N ASP A 9 12.35 -10.19 5.48
CA ASP A 9 12.47 -11.27 6.45
C ASP A 9 11.35 -11.23 7.50
N ARG A 10 10.99 -10.04 7.96
CA ARG A 10 9.88 -9.90 8.91
C ARG A 10 8.54 -10.31 8.28
N ILE A 11 8.27 -9.91 7.05
CA ILE A 11 7.05 -10.28 6.32
C ILE A 11 7.02 -11.79 6.06
N ILE A 12 8.13 -12.38 5.64
CA ILE A 12 8.26 -13.83 5.45
C ILE A 12 7.93 -14.56 6.75
N SER A 13 8.48 -14.10 7.88
CA SER A 13 8.22 -14.72 9.18
C SER A 13 6.74 -14.69 9.59
N GLU A 14 6.00 -13.62 9.29
CA GLU A 14 4.56 -13.53 9.55
C GLU A 14 3.75 -14.44 8.59
N LEU A 15 4.13 -14.47 7.31
CA LEU A 15 3.51 -15.34 6.31
C LEU A 15 3.71 -16.83 6.63
N GLU A 16 4.90 -17.22 7.10
CA GLU A 16 5.20 -18.60 7.52
C GLU A 16 4.37 -19.03 8.74
N GLN A 17 3.87 -18.07 9.53
CA GLN A 17 2.91 -18.30 10.61
C GLN A 17 1.45 -18.32 10.13
N GLY A 18 1.22 -18.26 8.81
CA GLY A 18 -0.11 -18.27 8.21
C GLY A 18 -0.85 -16.93 8.31
N THR A 19 -0.14 -15.84 8.64
CA THR A 19 -0.74 -14.51 8.76
C THR A 19 -0.16 -13.56 7.72
N ALA A 20 -1.01 -13.00 6.87
CA ALA A 20 -0.63 -11.87 6.03
C ALA A 20 -0.61 -10.61 6.90
N PRO A 21 0.56 -9.97 7.12
CA PRO A 21 0.68 -8.91 8.11
C PRO A 21 -0.12 -7.63 7.77
N TRP A 22 -0.50 -7.46 6.52
CA TRP A 22 -1.34 -6.36 6.05
C TRP A 22 -2.85 -6.61 6.24
N VAL A 23 -3.26 -7.78 6.73
CA VAL A 23 -4.67 -8.13 7.04
C VAL A 23 -5.00 -7.89 8.52
N LYS A 24 -4.01 -7.60 9.36
CA LYS A 24 -4.26 -7.30 10.77
C LYS A 24 -5.13 -6.04 10.89
N PRO A 25 -6.10 -6.03 11.82
CA PRO A 25 -6.99 -4.89 11.98
C PRO A 25 -6.16 -3.65 12.32
N TRP A 26 -6.07 -2.77 11.36
CA TRP A 26 -5.55 -1.43 11.55
C TRP A 26 -6.56 -0.68 12.44
N HIS A 27 -6.08 0.05 13.43
CA HIS A 27 -6.98 0.84 14.27
C HIS A 27 -7.80 1.85 13.46
N GLU A 28 -8.97 2.21 13.96
CA GLU A 28 -10.02 3.00 13.31
C GLU A 28 -9.60 4.32 12.65
N ASP A 29 -8.37 4.85 12.89
CA ASP A 29 -7.87 6.11 12.33
C ASP A 29 -6.44 5.96 11.78
N CYS A 30 -6.26 5.25 10.71
CA CYS A 30 -5.18 4.28 10.51
C CYS A 30 -3.99 4.70 9.63
N GLU A 31 -3.98 5.86 8.98
CA GLU A 31 -2.81 6.28 8.21
C GLU A 31 -1.69 6.73 9.14
N SER A 32 -0.53 6.06 9.04
CA SER A 32 0.68 6.51 9.73
C SER A 32 1.12 7.85 9.15
N TYR A 33 1.38 8.83 10.00
CA TYR A 33 1.72 10.18 9.58
C TYR A 33 2.81 10.80 10.45
N ASN A 34 3.45 11.84 9.93
CA ASN A 34 4.38 12.66 10.67
C ASN A 34 3.64 13.92 11.19
N PRO A 35 3.47 14.08 12.50
CA PRO A 35 2.66 15.17 13.05
C PRO A 35 3.32 16.55 12.95
N ILE A 36 4.64 16.61 12.75
CA ILE A 36 5.36 17.89 12.58
C ILE A 36 5.19 18.44 11.16
N SER A 37 5.30 17.57 10.15
CA SER A 37 5.17 17.99 8.74
C SER A 37 3.75 17.83 8.19
N GLY A 38 2.86 17.11 8.89
CA GLY A 38 1.56 16.71 8.38
C GLY A 38 1.61 15.64 7.30
N THR A 39 2.82 15.15 6.95
CA THR A 39 3.00 14.20 5.86
C THR A 39 2.48 12.82 6.23
N VAL A 40 1.58 12.25 5.43
CA VAL A 40 1.15 10.85 5.51
C VAL A 40 2.22 9.98 4.85
N TYR A 41 2.63 8.91 5.54
CA TYR A 41 3.54 7.93 4.97
C TYR A 41 2.85 7.12 3.86
N ARG A 42 3.63 6.63 2.88
CA ARG A 42 3.08 6.02 1.66
C ARG A 42 3.77 4.71 1.32
N GLY A 43 3.11 3.89 0.52
CA GLY A 43 3.64 2.63 0.00
C GLY A 43 4.09 1.70 1.11
N MET A 44 5.30 1.14 0.98
CA MET A 44 5.85 0.23 1.98
C MET A 44 5.97 0.86 3.37
N ASN A 45 6.26 2.17 3.46
CA ASN A 45 6.36 2.83 4.76
C ASN A 45 5.02 2.87 5.50
N GLN A 46 3.92 3.08 4.78
CA GLN A 46 2.58 3.07 5.37
C GLN A 46 2.25 1.70 5.95
N LEU A 47 2.44 0.65 5.16
CA LEU A 47 2.20 -0.73 5.58
C LEU A 47 3.12 -1.12 6.74
N TRP A 48 4.41 -0.81 6.62
CA TRP A 48 5.42 -1.15 7.61
C TRP A 48 5.18 -0.47 8.97
N LEU A 49 4.92 0.85 8.96
CA LEU A 49 4.63 1.60 10.18
C LEU A 49 3.29 1.18 10.80
N GLY A 50 2.30 0.85 9.98
CA GLY A 50 1.04 0.28 10.45
C GLY A 50 1.25 -1.03 11.21
N MET A 51 2.04 -1.97 10.64
CA MET A 51 2.40 -3.23 11.32
C MET A 51 3.15 -3.00 12.63
N MET A 52 4.12 -2.09 12.63
CA MET A 52 4.96 -1.79 13.81
C MET A 52 4.23 -0.98 14.88
N GLY A 53 3.14 -0.33 14.50
CA GLY A 53 2.31 0.53 15.35
C GLY A 53 1.01 -0.11 15.86
N ILE A 54 0.79 -1.41 15.65
CA ILE A 54 -0.45 -2.07 16.10
C ILE A 54 -0.66 -1.84 17.59
N GLY A 55 -1.83 -1.30 17.97
CA GLY A 55 -2.17 -0.95 19.35
C GLY A 55 -1.52 0.32 19.88
N ARG A 56 -0.83 1.09 19.04
CA ARG A 56 -0.08 2.30 19.39
C ARG A 56 -0.54 3.50 18.58
N SER A 57 0.02 4.67 18.84
CA SER A 57 -0.20 5.87 18.05
C SER A 57 0.15 5.66 16.56
N ASN A 58 -0.60 6.28 15.66
CA ASN A 58 -0.26 6.34 14.24
C ASN A 58 0.70 7.50 13.90
N ALA A 59 1.12 8.30 14.88
CA ALA A 59 2.06 9.39 14.69
C ALA A 59 3.51 8.92 14.87
N TRP A 60 4.37 9.33 13.94
CA TRP A 60 5.77 8.92 13.89
C TRP A 60 6.68 10.10 13.56
N LEU A 61 7.75 10.29 14.34
CA LEU A 61 8.71 11.38 14.20
C LEU A 61 10.13 10.85 14.15
N THR A 62 11.01 11.61 13.49
CA THR A 62 12.45 11.39 13.66
C THR A 62 12.90 11.89 15.02
N PHE A 63 14.04 11.39 15.51
CA PHE A 63 14.66 11.88 16.75
C PHE A 63 14.89 13.41 16.69
N LYS A 64 15.40 13.88 15.53
CA LYS A 64 15.64 15.32 15.33
C LYS A 64 14.36 16.14 15.43
N GLN A 65 13.27 15.70 14.78
CA GLN A 65 11.98 16.40 14.85
C GLN A 65 11.43 16.46 16.28
N ALA A 66 11.53 15.35 17.03
CA ALA A 66 11.13 15.35 18.44
C ALA A 66 11.96 16.36 19.24
N SER A 67 13.30 16.33 19.10
CA SER A 67 14.22 17.26 19.78
C SER A 67 13.95 18.72 19.41
N ASP A 68 13.79 19.02 18.11
CA ASP A 68 13.52 20.40 17.63
C ASP A 68 12.16 20.93 18.14
N ALA A 69 11.21 20.04 18.43
CA ALA A 69 9.92 20.36 19.02
C ALA A 69 9.95 20.45 20.58
N GLY A 70 11.12 20.32 21.19
CA GLY A 70 11.26 20.31 22.65
C GLY A 70 10.77 19.04 23.34
N LEU A 71 10.60 17.95 22.57
CA LEU A 71 10.16 16.65 23.06
C LEU A 71 11.35 15.70 23.21
N SER A 72 11.21 14.68 24.05
CA SER A 72 12.28 13.72 24.33
C SER A 72 11.86 12.29 24.01
N VAL A 73 12.66 11.58 23.22
CA VAL A 73 12.46 10.14 23.02
C VAL A 73 12.84 9.40 24.31
N LYS A 74 11.93 8.58 24.81
CA LYS A 74 12.11 7.80 26.03
C LYS A 74 13.34 6.91 25.94
N LYS A 75 14.10 6.82 27.03
CA LYS A 75 15.30 5.98 27.08
C LYS A 75 14.96 4.50 26.81
N GLY A 76 15.66 3.89 25.87
CA GLY A 76 15.46 2.48 25.51
C GLY A 76 14.46 2.27 24.37
N SER A 77 13.77 3.31 23.89
CA SER A 77 12.89 3.20 22.74
C SER A 77 13.66 2.82 21.48
N LYS A 78 13.04 2.01 20.63
CA LYS A 78 13.63 1.53 19.39
C LYS A 78 13.02 2.29 18.20
N GLY A 79 13.86 2.94 17.41
CA GLY A 79 13.44 3.55 16.16
C GLY A 79 13.07 2.49 15.13
N VAL A 80 12.01 2.75 14.39
CA VAL A 80 11.58 1.94 13.25
C VAL A 80 12.19 2.52 11.99
N PRO A 81 12.91 1.74 11.20
CA PRO A 81 13.48 2.24 9.95
C PRO A 81 12.40 2.40 8.89
N ILE A 82 12.41 3.54 8.20
CA ILE A 82 11.59 3.78 7.00
C ILE A 82 12.49 4.04 5.80
N ILE A 83 11.98 3.75 4.61
CA ILE A 83 12.73 3.78 3.36
C ILE A 83 12.34 4.97 2.48
N PHE A 84 13.30 5.42 1.69
CA PHE A 84 13.06 6.38 0.61
C PHE A 84 14.05 6.18 -0.53
N TRP A 85 13.63 6.52 -1.73
CA TRP A 85 14.48 6.48 -2.90
C TRP A 85 15.19 7.81 -3.07
N LYS A 86 16.52 7.77 -3.15
CA LYS A 86 17.33 8.93 -3.47
C LYS A 86 17.95 8.73 -4.84
N GLN A 87 17.77 9.70 -5.71
CA GLN A 87 18.48 9.73 -6.99
C GLN A 87 19.96 10.09 -6.74
N LEU A 88 20.86 9.21 -7.14
CA LEU A 88 22.30 9.43 -7.03
C LEU A 88 22.87 9.65 -8.43
N SER A 89 23.42 10.83 -8.68
CA SER A 89 24.16 11.10 -9.90
C SER A 89 25.54 10.48 -9.82
N ILE A 90 25.86 9.65 -10.80
CA ILE A 90 27.19 9.04 -10.94
C ILE A 90 27.75 9.40 -12.32
N SER A 91 29.07 9.63 -12.39
CA SER A 91 29.76 9.66 -13.67
C SER A 91 30.12 8.24 -14.07
N LYS A 92 29.74 7.83 -15.26
CA LYS A 92 30.17 6.56 -15.88
C LYS A 92 30.66 6.81 -17.30
N LYS A 93 31.48 5.92 -17.80
CA LYS A 93 31.93 5.98 -19.21
C LYS A 93 30.88 5.30 -20.10
N ASP A 94 30.58 5.93 -21.23
CA ASP A 94 29.80 5.31 -22.31
C ASP A 94 30.66 4.30 -23.09
N ASP A 95 30.05 3.64 -24.09
CA ASP A 95 30.73 2.64 -24.93
C ASP A 95 31.83 3.23 -25.78
N LEU A 96 31.92 4.57 -25.90
CA LEU A 96 32.92 5.31 -26.63
C LEU A 96 34.01 5.88 -25.69
N GLY A 97 33.93 5.64 -24.37
CA GLY A 97 34.85 6.08 -23.36
C GLY A 97 34.65 7.52 -22.85
N ASN A 98 33.56 8.21 -23.23
CA ASN A 98 33.24 9.55 -22.76
C ASN A 98 32.57 9.49 -21.37
N ASP A 99 32.84 10.48 -20.52
CA ASP A 99 32.16 10.60 -19.23
C ASP A 99 30.73 11.08 -19.44
N VAL A 100 29.76 10.26 -19.03
CA VAL A 100 28.34 10.58 -19.03
C VAL A 100 27.78 10.53 -17.61
N ASN A 101 26.95 11.50 -17.28
CA ASN A 101 26.23 11.51 -16.02
C ASN A 101 25.04 10.54 -16.10
N ALA A 102 25.03 9.54 -15.25
CA ALA A 102 23.91 8.62 -15.07
C ALA A 102 23.27 8.85 -13.69
N THR A 103 21.97 8.72 -13.62
CA THR A 103 21.23 8.77 -12.35
C THR A 103 20.76 7.39 -12.00
N ILE A 104 21.15 6.90 -10.82
CA ILE A 104 20.70 5.61 -10.29
C ILE A 104 19.86 5.81 -9.03
N PRO A 105 18.71 5.13 -8.92
CA PRO A 105 17.93 5.14 -7.70
C PRO A 105 18.65 4.34 -6.61
N MET A 106 18.87 4.94 -5.45
CA MET A 106 19.45 4.28 -4.28
C MET A 106 18.43 4.25 -3.15
N LEU A 107 18.16 3.06 -2.61
CA LEU A 107 17.32 2.90 -1.43
C LEU A 107 18.10 3.38 -0.19
N LYS A 108 17.55 4.35 0.50
CA LYS A 108 18.06 4.89 1.77
C LYS A 108 17.04 4.64 2.86
N HIS A 109 17.47 4.73 4.12
CA HIS A 109 16.60 4.66 5.27
C HIS A 109 16.99 5.68 6.33
N TYR A 110 16.02 6.02 7.18
CA TYR A 110 16.25 6.69 8.46
C TYR A 110 15.25 6.16 9.49
N PHE A 111 15.43 6.50 10.75
CA PHE A 111 14.62 5.97 11.83
C PHE A 111 13.58 6.98 12.29
N VAL A 112 12.38 6.47 12.54
CA VAL A 112 11.28 7.20 13.20
C VAL A 112 10.89 6.50 14.47
N PHE A 113 10.37 7.26 15.43
CA PHE A 113 9.90 6.80 16.72
C PHE A 113 8.41 7.01 16.80
N ASN A 114 7.70 6.03 17.37
CA ASN A 114 6.27 6.16 17.62
C ASN A 114 6.02 7.25 18.66
N ALA A 115 4.94 8.02 18.53
CA ALA A 115 4.61 9.09 19.48
C ALA A 115 4.45 8.60 20.92
N ASP A 116 4.02 7.35 21.14
CA ASP A 116 3.93 6.75 22.47
C ASP A 116 5.31 6.55 23.15
N ASP A 117 6.39 6.55 22.35
CA ASP A 117 7.76 6.50 22.83
C ASP A 117 8.38 7.90 23.07
N ILE A 118 7.59 8.96 22.96
CA ILE A 118 8.07 10.34 23.08
C ILE A 118 7.37 11.02 24.28
N GLU A 119 8.17 11.49 25.23
CA GLU A 119 7.69 12.23 26.39
C GLU A 119 7.12 13.59 25.98
N GLY A 120 5.95 13.93 26.50
CA GLY A 120 5.26 15.19 26.19
C GLY A 120 4.54 15.20 24.84
N ALA A 121 4.58 14.11 24.06
CA ALA A 121 3.87 14.03 22.81
C ALA A 121 2.34 13.93 23.04
N THR A 122 1.60 14.89 22.51
CA THR A 122 0.12 14.93 22.50
C THR A 122 -0.36 15.20 21.09
N PHE A 123 -0.23 14.21 20.21
CA PHE A 123 -0.69 14.36 18.84
C PHE A 123 -2.08 13.74 18.69
N SER A 124 -3.00 14.52 18.10
CA SER A 124 -4.32 13.99 17.74
C SER A 124 -4.16 13.00 16.59
N LYS A 125 -4.91 11.92 16.66
CA LYS A 125 -5.02 10.98 15.54
C LYS A 125 -5.61 11.71 14.34
N GLY A 126 -4.85 11.84 13.26
CA GLY A 126 -5.36 12.34 12.01
C GLY A 126 -6.24 11.27 11.35
N SER A 127 -7.46 11.59 10.95
CA SER A 127 -8.24 10.71 10.12
C SER A 127 -7.90 10.97 8.66
N GLY A 128 -7.29 10.01 7.99
CA GLY A 128 -7.04 10.08 6.55
C GLY A 128 -8.16 9.47 5.72
N LYS A 129 -9.32 9.15 6.33
CA LYS A 129 -10.45 8.50 5.66
C LYS A 129 -11.11 9.42 4.64
N LEU A 130 -11.60 8.83 3.56
CA LEU A 130 -12.45 9.51 2.61
C LEU A 130 -13.75 9.97 3.28
N GLN A 131 -14.34 11.06 2.79
CA GLN A 131 -15.60 11.60 3.30
C GLN A 131 -16.80 10.70 2.89
N GLY A 132 -17.86 10.72 3.69
CA GLY A 132 -19.10 10.01 3.42
C GLY A 132 -19.23 8.66 4.14
N SER A 133 -20.29 7.90 3.82
CA SER A 133 -20.51 6.55 4.32
C SER A 133 -19.53 5.55 3.69
N ILE A 134 -19.36 4.37 4.30
CA ILE A 134 -18.50 3.30 3.75
C ILE A 134 -18.93 2.96 2.33
N ASP A 135 -20.22 2.73 2.10
CA ASP A 135 -20.75 2.35 0.77
C ASP A 135 -20.47 3.43 -0.28
N SER A 136 -20.66 4.71 0.05
CA SER A 136 -20.40 5.82 -0.87
C SER A 136 -18.90 5.96 -1.20
N ARG A 137 -18.01 5.67 -0.25
CA ARG A 137 -16.56 5.69 -0.46
C ARG A 137 -16.10 4.56 -1.38
N VAL A 138 -16.64 3.34 -1.20
CA VAL A 138 -16.38 2.21 -2.07
C VAL A 138 -16.92 2.46 -3.47
N GLN A 139 -18.16 2.99 -3.56
CA GLN A 139 -18.76 3.31 -4.85
C GLN A 139 -17.92 4.34 -5.62
N ALA A 140 -17.41 5.38 -4.95
CA ALA A 140 -16.51 6.36 -5.58
C ALA A 140 -15.23 5.72 -6.14
N VAL A 141 -14.65 4.73 -5.44
CA VAL A 141 -13.50 3.94 -5.92
C VAL A 141 -13.87 3.15 -7.19
N VAL A 142 -15.03 2.50 -7.21
CA VAL A 142 -15.51 1.74 -8.38
C VAL A 142 -15.78 2.68 -9.55
N ASP A 143 -16.47 3.79 -9.32
CA ASP A 143 -16.83 4.77 -10.36
C ASP A 143 -15.60 5.36 -11.03
N ARG A 144 -14.51 5.52 -10.27
CA ARG A 144 -13.23 6.03 -10.78
C ARG A 144 -12.61 5.15 -11.88
N LEU A 145 -12.90 3.85 -11.88
CA LEU A 145 -12.42 2.93 -12.92
C LEU A 145 -13.10 3.14 -14.27
N ALA A 146 -14.32 3.69 -14.28
CA ALA A 146 -15.13 3.83 -15.50
C ALA A 146 -15.13 2.53 -16.33
N LEU A 147 -15.48 1.42 -15.67
CA LEU A 147 -15.47 0.08 -16.26
C LEU A 147 -16.48 -0.03 -17.41
N ASP A 148 -16.04 -0.42 -18.60
CA ASP A 148 -16.92 -0.60 -19.77
C ASP A 148 -18.01 -1.65 -19.49
N GLY A 149 -17.66 -2.75 -18.82
CA GLY A 149 -18.58 -3.83 -18.47
C GLY A 149 -19.18 -3.71 -17.07
N GLY A 150 -18.79 -2.71 -16.29
CA GLY A 150 -19.28 -2.51 -14.92
C GLY A 150 -18.93 -3.62 -13.93
N VAL A 151 -19.65 -3.62 -12.79
CA VAL A 151 -19.61 -4.70 -11.81
C VAL A 151 -20.79 -5.64 -12.07
N GLN A 152 -20.51 -6.92 -12.28
CA GLN A 152 -21.49 -7.93 -12.68
C GLN A 152 -21.58 -9.05 -11.64
N LYS A 153 -22.77 -9.68 -11.51
CA LYS A 153 -22.94 -10.88 -10.71
C LYS A 153 -22.18 -12.06 -11.33
N ALA A 154 -21.41 -12.77 -10.51
CA ALA A 154 -20.64 -13.95 -10.92
C ALA A 154 -20.62 -15.00 -9.80
N SER A 155 -20.08 -16.20 -10.09
CA SER A 155 -19.89 -17.26 -9.09
C SER A 155 -18.61 -17.09 -8.25
N SER A 156 -17.65 -16.28 -8.72
CA SER A 156 -16.40 -15.96 -8.04
C SER A 156 -16.05 -14.49 -8.28
N ALA A 157 -15.20 -13.91 -7.45
CA ALA A 157 -14.65 -12.58 -7.67
C ALA A 157 -13.53 -12.65 -8.72
N PHE A 158 -13.51 -11.71 -9.66
CA PHE A 158 -12.45 -11.57 -10.66
C PHE A 158 -12.55 -10.22 -11.39
N TYR A 159 -11.44 -9.72 -11.87
CA TYR A 159 -11.39 -8.71 -12.93
C TYR A 159 -11.13 -9.37 -14.29
N GLN A 160 -11.92 -9.05 -15.31
CA GLN A 160 -11.78 -9.55 -16.68
C GLN A 160 -11.36 -8.42 -17.63
N ALA A 161 -10.08 -8.36 -17.96
CA ALA A 161 -9.51 -7.29 -18.79
C ALA A 161 -10.10 -7.22 -20.21
N SER A 162 -10.50 -8.35 -20.82
CA SER A 162 -11.07 -8.37 -22.17
C SER A 162 -12.47 -7.77 -22.29
N LYS A 163 -13.19 -7.65 -21.17
CA LYS A 163 -14.52 -7.03 -21.08
C LYS A 163 -14.51 -5.80 -20.20
N ASP A 164 -13.39 -5.49 -19.62
CA ASP A 164 -13.21 -4.44 -18.63
C ASP A 164 -14.33 -4.45 -17.58
N CYS A 165 -14.57 -5.61 -16.96
CA CYS A 165 -15.60 -5.79 -15.97
C CYS A 165 -15.09 -6.51 -14.73
N ILE A 166 -15.72 -6.24 -13.59
CA ILE A 166 -15.52 -6.97 -12.34
C ILE A 166 -16.68 -7.92 -12.13
N GLY A 167 -16.40 -9.22 -11.94
CA GLY A 167 -17.37 -10.20 -11.48
C GLY A 167 -17.36 -10.27 -9.96
N MET A 168 -18.54 -10.27 -9.32
CA MET A 168 -18.65 -10.43 -7.86
C MET A 168 -19.72 -11.48 -7.51
N PRO A 169 -19.47 -12.37 -6.52
CA PRO A 169 -20.51 -13.20 -5.94
C PRO A 169 -21.56 -12.37 -5.23
N GLU A 170 -22.74 -12.97 -4.98
CA GLU A 170 -23.76 -12.32 -4.17
C GLU A 170 -23.25 -12.02 -2.75
N LEU A 171 -23.69 -10.90 -2.18
CA LEU A 171 -23.33 -10.50 -0.82
C LEU A 171 -23.56 -11.61 0.22
N SER A 172 -24.61 -12.41 0.05
CA SER A 172 -24.94 -13.56 0.91
C SER A 172 -23.85 -14.66 0.93
N SER A 173 -22.91 -14.65 -0.03
CA SER A 173 -21.78 -15.59 -0.09
C SER A 173 -20.61 -15.16 0.80
N PHE A 174 -20.65 -13.95 1.35
CA PHE A 174 -19.61 -13.40 2.21
C PHE A 174 -20.02 -13.46 3.68
N ARG A 175 -19.04 -13.48 4.60
CA ARG A 175 -19.30 -13.47 6.05
C ARG A 175 -19.86 -12.12 6.51
N SER A 176 -19.45 -11.06 5.83
CA SER A 176 -19.86 -9.68 6.15
C SER A 176 -19.86 -8.79 4.92
N LEU A 177 -20.55 -7.65 5.00
CA LEU A 177 -20.46 -6.58 4.00
C LEU A 177 -19.03 -6.04 3.86
N ALA A 178 -18.29 -5.98 4.97
CA ALA A 178 -16.90 -5.53 4.94
C ALA A 178 -16.01 -6.48 4.12
N ASP A 179 -16.20 -7.81 4.23
CA ASP A 179 -15.46 -8.79 3.42
C ASP A 179 -15.83 -8.69 1.92
N TYR A 180 -17.11 -8.44 1.61
CA TYR A 180 -17.55 -8.16 0.25
C TYR A 180 -16.84 -6.91 -0.32
N HIS A 181 -16.85 -5.81 0.42
CA HIS A 181 -16.17 -4.58 0.00
C HIS A 181 -14.67 -4.75 -0.13
N ALA A 182 -14.01 -5.42 0.80
CA ALA A 182 -12.58 -5.70 0.72
C ALA A 182 -12.23 -6.49 -0.55
N THR A 183 -13.03 -7.52 -0.89
CA THR A 183 -12.86 -8.30 -2.11
C THR A 183 -13.11 -7.44 -3.36
N LEU A 184 -14.15 -6.61 -3.36
CA LEU A 184 -14.42 -5.69 -4.47
C LEU A 184 -13.25 -4.70 -4.68
N LEU A 185 -12.69 -4.16 -3.59
CA LEU A 185 -11.52 -3.28 -3.68
C LEU A 185 -10.28 -4.01 -4.22
N HIS A 186 -10.09 -5.29 -3.89
CA HIS A 186 -9.05 -6.13 -4.48
C HIS A 186 -9.18 -6.22 -6.01
N GLU A 187 -10.39 -6.51 -6.50
CA GLU A 187 -10.66 -6.55 -7.95
C GLU A 187 -10.51 -5.16 -8.60
N CYS A 188 -10.84 -4.09 -7.89
CA CYS A 188 -10.57 -2.73 -8.35
C CYS A 188 -9.08 -2.47 -8.54
N VAL A 189 -8.22 -2.98 -7.65
CA VAL A 189 -6.77 -2.86 -7.82
C VAL A 189 -6.32 -3.61 -9.08
N HIS A 190 -6.77 -4.84 -9.32
CA HIS A 190 -6.51 -5.54 -10.59
C HIS A 190 -6.96 -4.72 -11.80
N ALA A 191 -8.16 -4.15 -11.75
CA ALA A 191 -8.68 -3.34 -12.85
C ALA A 191 -7.80 -2.12 -13.16
N THR A 192 -7.13 -1.53 -12.17
CA THR A 192 -6.14 -0.46 -12.45
C THR A 192 -4.97 -0.94 -13.31
N GLY A 193 -4.70 -2.23 -13.38
CA GLY A 193 -3.64 -2.82 -14.20
C GLY A 193 -3.95 -2.86 -15.69
N ALA A 194 -5.17 -2.55 -16.12
CA ALA A 194 -5.53 -2.50 -17.53
C ALA A 194 -4.60 -1.57 -18.33
N LYS A 195 -4.42 -1.87 -19.62
CA LYS A 195 -3.55 -1.11 -20.52
C LYS A 195 -3.95 0.37 -20.64
N SER A 196 -5.24 0.64 -20.53
CA SER A 196 -5.79 2.01 -20.56
C SER A 196 -5.58 2.79 -19.25
N ARG A 197 -5.08 2.15 -18.18
CA ARG A 197 -4.88 2.74 -16.85
C ARG A 197 -3.40 2.72 -16.47
N LEU A 198 -2.95 1.81 -15.62
CA LEU A 198 -1.56 1.74 -15.16
C LEU A 198 -0.69 0.73 -15.94
N ASP A 199 -1.24 0.11 -16.97
CA ASP A 199 -0.55 -0.78 -17.93
C ASP A 199 0.36 -1.83 -17.25
N ARG A 200 -0.18 -2.54 -16.24
CA ARG A 200 0.49 -3.69 -15.63
C ARG A 200 0.19 -4.94 -16.45
N GLN A 201 1.13 -5.88 -16.48
CA GLN A 201 0.94 -7.15 -17.17
C GLN A 201 -0.01 -8.07 -16.37
N LEU A 202 -1.32 -8.01 -16.68
CA LEU A 202 -2.34 -8.83 -16.03
C LEU A 202 -2.48 -10.23 -16.64
N MET A 203 -2.07 -10.42 -17.90
CA MET A 203 -2.22 -11.68 -18.63
C MET A 203 -1.08 -12.66 -18.29
N ASN A 204 -1.02 -13.09 -17.04
CA ASN A 204 -0.05 -14.05 -16.57
C ASN A 204 -0.70 -15.43 -16.39
N ARG A 205 0.08 -16.49 -16.64
CA ARG A 205 -0.39 -17.86 -16.38
C ARG A 205 -0.66 -18.02 -14.89
N PHE A 206 -1.84 -18.53 -14.55
CA PHE A 206 -2.21 -18.86 -13.16
C PHE A 206 -1.12 -19.71 -12.49
N GLY A 207 -0.72 -19.32 -11.27
CA GLY A 207 0.34 -19.97 -10.50
C GLY A 207 1.78 -19.62 -10.92
N SER A 208 1.98 -18.76 -11.93
CA SER A 208 3.31 -18.23 -12.24
C SER A 208 3.78 -17.19 -11.20
N GLU A 209 5.09 -16.95 -11.14
CA GLU A 209 5.66 -15.89 -10.27
C GLU A 209 5.10 -14.51 -10.61
N ALA A 210 4.91 -14.21 -11.88
CA ALA A 210 4.32 -12.96 -12.34
C ALA A 210 2.85 -12.82 -11.89
N TYR A 211 2.08 -13.92 -11.90
CA TYR A 211 0.74 -13.95 -11.34
C TYR A 211 0.77 -13.71 -9.83
N ALA A 212 1.62 -14.45 -9.09
CA ALA A 212 1.75 -14.28 -7.65
C ALA A 212 2.18 -12.85 -7.25
N PHE A 213 3.01 -12.20 -8.08
CA PHE A 213 3.41 -10.81 -7.85
C PHE A 213 2.26 -9.82 -8.09
N GLU A 214 1.42 -10.03 -9.10
CA GLU A 214 0.24 -9.19 -9.33
C GLU A 214 -0.80 -9.38 -8.21
N GLU A 215 -1.02 -10.61 -7.74
CA GLU A 215 -1.86 -10.87 -6.56
C GLU A 215 -1.33 -10.14 -5.32
N LEU A 216 -0.01 -10.13 -5.12
CA LEU A 216 0.59 -9.37 -4.01
C LEU A 216 0.33 -7.87 -4.13
N ILE A 217 0.37 -7.31 -5.35
CA ILE A 217 0.01 -5.90 -5.59
C ILE A 217 -1.46 -5.66 -5.23
N ALA A 218 -2.35 -6.53 -5.68
CA ALA A 218 -3.78 -6.41 -5.44
C ALA A 218 -4.12 -6.46 -3.95
N GLU A 219 -3.48 -7.37 -3.23
CA GLU A 219 -3.61 -7.51 -1.78
C GLU A 219 -3.16 -6.26 -1.02
N LEU A 220 -1.95 -5.79 -1.31
CA LEU A 220 -1.41 -4.60 -0.65
C LEU A 220 -2.24 -3.35 -0.99
N GLY A 221 -2.70 -3.25 -2.23
CA GLY A 221 -3.57 -2.17 -2.69
C GLY A 221 -4.94 -2.20 -2.02
N ALA A 222 -5.54 -3.38 -1.91
CA ALA A 222 -6.81 -3.56 -1.19
C ALA A 222 -6.67 -3.21 0.29
N ALA A 223 -5.59 -3.62 0.95
CA ALA A 223 -5.32 -3.26 2.34
C ALA A 223 -5.20 -1.73 2.51
N MET A 224 -4.49 -1.04 1.60
CA MET A 224 -4.39 0.43 1.61
C MET A 224 -5.75 1.10 1.37
N LEU A 225 -6.57 0.57 0.44
CA LEU A 225 -7.92 1.08 0.17
C LEU A 225 -8.87 0.83 1.33
N CYS A 226 -8.80 -0.33 1.99
CA CYS A 226 -9.58 -0.63 3.19
C CYS A 226 -9.26 0.38 4.32
N MET A 227 -7.98 0.70 4.55
CA MET A 227 -7.60 1.77 5.46
C MET A 227 -8.24 3.10 5.05
N LYS A 228 -8.15 3.47 3.78
CA LYS A 228 -8.64 4.75 3.26
C LYS A 228 -10.16 4.88 3.30
N THR A 229 -10.86 3.78 3.04
CA THR A 229 -12.32 3.72 3.08
C THR A 229 -12.89 3.44 4.48
N GLY A 230 -12.06 3.02 5.44
CA GLY A 230 -12.47 2.67 6.79
C GLY A 230 -13.20 1.33 6.86
N ILE A 231 -12.83 0.39 5.97
CA ILE A 231 -13.37 -0.97 5.94
C ILE A 231 -12.48 -1.87 6.82
N ASP A 232 -13.11 -2.60 7.71
CA ASP A 232 -12.49 -3.65 8.52
C ASP A 232 -12.90 -5.03 7.97
N GLY A 233 -12.53 -5.30 6.72
CA GLY A 233 -12.80 -6.54 6.00
C GLY A 233 -11.59 -7.45 5.95
N GLN A 234 -11.84 -8.76 5.97
CA GLN A 234 -10.79 -9.76 5.83
C GLN A 234 -10.79 -10.30 4.40
N LEU A 235 -9.67 -10.13 3.70
CA LEU A 235 -9.41 -10.83 2.46
C LEU A 235 -9.02 -12.29 2.75
N GLN A 236 -9.44 -13.23 1.93
CA GLN A 236 -9.15 -14.67 2.12
C GLN A 236 -7.93 -15.08 1.30
N HIS A 237 -6.73 -15.06 1.90
CA HIS A 237 -5.46 -15.16 1.17
C HIS A 237 -4.72 -16.49 1.32
N ALA A 238 -5.24 -17.45 2.09
CA ALA A 238 -4.51 -18.67 2.44
C ALA A 238 -3.92 -19.41 1.23
N SER A 239 -4.60 -19.35 0.08
CA SER A 239 -4.16 -20.01 -1.16
C SER A 239 -2.95 -19.39 -1.84
N TYR A 240 -2.59 -18.16 -1.52
CA TYR A 240 -1.49 -17.41 -2.17
C TYR A 240 -0.22 -17.33 -1.33
N ILE A 241 -0.29 -17.61 -0.03
CA ILE A 241 0.84 -17.45 0.91
C ILE A 241 2.09 -18.17 0.41
N ASP A 242 1.96 -19.44 -0.03
CA ASP A 242 3.11 -20.21 -0.55
C ASP A 242 3.73 -19.60 -1.80
N SER A 243 2.91 -18.99 -2.66
CA SER A 243 3.37 -18.34 -3.88
C SER A 243 4.09 -17.02 -3.56
N TRP A 244 3.57 -16.25 -2.62
CA TRP A 244 4.22 -15.02 -2.13
C TRP A 244 5.54 -15.32 -1.44
N LEU A 245 5.61 -16.36 -0.60
CA LEU A 245 6.85 -16.78 0.04
C LEU A 245 7.95 -17.12 -0.99
N LYS A 246 7.59 -17.77 -2.10
CA LYS A 246 8.55 -18.05 -3.19
C LYS A 246 9.09 -16.74 -3.79
N VAL A 247 8.20 -15.80 -4.17
CA VAL A 247 8.59 -14.51 -4.75
C VAL A 247 9.45 -13.71 -3.80
N LEU A 248 9.08 -13.62 -2.51
CA LEU A 248 9.80 -12.84 -1.51
C LEU A 248 11.17 -13.43 -1.14
N LYS A 249 11.30 -14.76 -1.13
CA LYS A 249 12.58 -15.46 -0.89
C LYS A 249 13.56 -15.30 -2.06
N GLN A 250 13.07 -15.08 -3.27
CA GLN A 250 13.92 -14.88 -4.46
C GLN A 250 14.38 -13.43 -4.64
N ASP A 251 13.53 -12.45 -4.31
CA ASP A 251 13.84 -11.02 -4.44
C ASP A 251 13.43 -10.25 -3.19
N LYS A 252 14.42 -9.86 -2.38
CA LYS A 252 14.22 -9.05 -1.18
C LYS A 252 13.58 -7.67 -1.46
N ASN A 253 13.57 -7.21 -2.70
CA ASN A 253 12.93 -5.96 -3.08
C ASN A 253 11.50 -6.18 -3.60
N ALA A 254 11.04 -7.43 -3.75
CA ALA A 254 9.74 -7.71 -4.34
C ALA A 254 8.60 -7.03 -3.57
N ILE A 255 8.61 -7.09 -2.24
CA ILE A 255 7.57 -6.45 -1.41
C ILE A 255 7.57 -4.92 -1.56
N ILE A 256 8.74 -4.30 -1.68
CA ILE A 256 8.87 -2.85 -1.85
C ILE A 256 8.34 -2.43 -3.22
N LYS A 257 8.67 -3.23 -4.26
CA LYS A 257 8.17 -3.01 -5.62
C LYS A 257 6.66 -3.19 -5.70
N ALA A 258 6.13 -4.25 -5.07
CA ALA A 258 4.68 -4.49 -5.01
C ALA A 258 3.95 -3.36 -4.29
N ALA A 259 4.44 -2.94 -3.11
CA ALA A 259 3.87 -1.83 -2.36
C ALA A 259 3.91 -0.49 -3.12
N SER A 260 4.93 -0.26 -3.94
CA SER A 260 4.99 0.93 -4.81
C SER A 260 3.90 0.91 -5.90
N LYS A 261 3.67 -0.28 -6.52
CA LYS A 261 2.60 -0.45 -7.53
C LYS A 261 1.21 -0.42 -6.89
N ALA A 262 1.05 -0.97 -5.70
CA ALA A 262 -0.16 -0.90 -4.90
C ALA A 262 -0.52 0.56 -4.54
N GLN A 263 0.49 1.35 -4.14
CA GLN A 263 0.30 2.77 -3.87
C GLN A 263 -0.15 3.53 -5.14
N ALA A 264 0.45 3.24 -6.30
CA ALA A 264 0.04 3.85 -7.56
C ALA A 264 -1.40 3.48 -7.93
N ALA A 265 -1.82 2.23 -7.66
CA ALA A 265 -3.21 1.79 -7.85
C ALA A 265 -4.16 2.54 -6.92
N MET A 266 -3.82 2.65 -5.62
CA MET A 266 -4.61 3.42 -4.67
C MET A 266 -4.71 4.89 -5.10
N ASP A 267 -3.61 5.52 -5.48
CA ASP A 267 -3.62 6.92 -5.93
C ASP A 267 -4.55 7.13 -7.13
N TYR A 268 -4.51 6.20 -8.10
CA TYR A 268 -5.41 6.23 -9.24
C TYR A 268 -6.89 6.18 -8.81
N LEU A 269 -7.20 5.31 -7.84
CA LEU A 269 -8.57 5.03 -7.40
C LEU A 269 -9.13 6.10 -6.45
N VAL A 270 -8.28 6.81 -5.71
CA VAL A 270 -8.72 7.84 -4.74
C VAL A 270 -8.39 9.27 -5.17
N ALA A 271 -7.82 9.46 -6.37
CA ALA A 271 -7.57 10.81 -6.89
C ALA A 271 -8.89 11.58 -6.96
N GLU A 272 -8.92 12.76 -6.34
CA GLU A 272 -10.01 13.71 -6.55
C GLU A 272 -10.08 14.01 -8.05
N GLN A 273 -11.28 14.01 -8.62
CA GLN A 273 -11.47 14.57 -9.96
C GLN A 273 -11.01 16.02 -9.88
N ALA A 274 -9.96 16.37 -10.60
CA ALA A 274 -9.69 17.78 -10.84
C ALA A 274 -10.97 18.34 -11.47
N GLU A 275 -11.67 19.21 -10.74
CA GLU A 275 -12.75 19.99 -11.34
C GLU A 275 -12.15 20.62 -12.58
N GLU A 276 -12.65 20.24 -13.76
CA GLU A 276 -12.39 20.99 -14.98
C GLU A 276 -12.92 22.40 -14.71
N MET A 277 -12.03 23.29 -14.33
CA MET A 277 -12.37 24.72 -14.34
C MET A 277 -12.78 25.05 -15.77
N PRO A 278 -14.03 25.51 -15.99
CA PRO A 278 -14.42 25.94 -17.33
C PRO A 278 -13.44 27.04 -17.73
N LEU A 279 -12.75 26.82 -18.86
CA LEU A 279 -11.97 27.87 -19.51
C LEU A 279 -12.88 29.08 -19.65
N ALA A 280 -12.59 30.13 -18.86
CA ALA A 280 -13.26 31.40 -19.00
C ALA A 280 -13.06 31.88 -20.44
N ALA A 281 -14.18 32.04 -21.16
CA ALA A 281 -14.24 32.54 -22.52
C ALA A 281 -13.83 34.03 -22.60
#